data_60ca20d5a2addc036742f5ad6ac7e288
#
_entry.id   60ca20d5a2addc036742f5ad6ac7e288
#
_cell.length_a   1.000
_cell.length_b   1.000
_cell.length_c   1.000
_cell.angle_alpha   90.00
_cell.angle_beta   90.00
_cell.angle_gamma   90.00
#
_symmetry.space_group_name_H-M   'P 1'
#
loop_
_entity.id
_entity.type
_entity.pdbx_description
1 polymer ?
#
loop_
_entity_poly.entity_id
_entity_poly.type
_entity_poly.pdbx_seq_one_letter_code
_entity_poly.pdbx_strand_id
1 'polypeptide(L)'
;MIVAGIPAYNEEKTIAKVILIAQRYVDVVVVCDDGSLDLTADIAQRLGAIVIRQEKNMGYGAAIQALFEKARKLNADLLLTLDADGQHDAKEIPKLIQPILENKADIVIGSRFLQPKNGMPLYRRFGVKVLTKITSGSKGKGVLTDAQCGFRAYNRKAIESLVLDEDGMGVSAEVLLKAGALGLVVTEVPVEVRYKGLETSTHNPLKHGLDVISTIIRLVVEEQPLTYLGIPGVALLGLGMFFGLWTLQLYYTSEPHQIVTNVALASVAFTLLGMFFIFTAITLYAILRAMKRASNN
;
A
#
# COMPACT_ATOMS: atom_id res chain seq x y z
N MET A 1 16.06 15.63 -14.22
CA MET A 1 15.14 15.00 -15.17
C MET A 1 13.90 14.53 -14.45
N ILE A 2 12.73 14.96 -14.91
CA ILE A 2 11.42 14.58 -14.36
C ILE A 2 10.79 13.52 -15.27
N VAL A 3 10.42 12.37 -14.70
CA VAL A 3 9.82 11.25 -15.42
C VAL A 3 8.37 11.08 -14.97
N ALA A 4 7.42 10.99 -15.90
CA ALA A 4 6.07 10.55 -15.63
C ALA A 4 5.95 9.06 -15.94
N GLY A 5 5.59 8.26 -14.94
CA GLY A 5 5.31 6.82 -15.05
C GLY A 5 3.81 6.57 -15.05
N ILE A 6 3.30 5.93 -16.09
CA ILE A 6 1.88 5.67 -16.30
C ILE A 6 1.67 4.16 -16.39
N PRO A 7 1.13 3.48 -15.36
CA PRO A 7 0.65 2.11 -15.49
C PRO A 7 -0.63 2.10 -16.32
N ALA A 8 -0.73 1.20 -17.29
CA ALA A 8 -1.87 1.14 -18.21
C ALA A 8 -2.26 -0.31 -18.51
N TYR A 9 -3.57 -0.60 -18.55
CA TYR A 9 -4.13 -1.86 -18.97
C TYR A 9 -5.49 -1.65 -19.65
N ASN A 10 -5.56 -1.82 -20.97
CA ASN A 10 -6.74 -1.60 -21.80
C ASN A 10 -7.33 -0.17 -21.67
N GLU A 11 -6.48 0.83 -21.86
CA GLU A 11 -6.81 2.25 -21.69
C GLU A 11 -6.67 3.05 -22.99
N GLU A 12 -6.94 2.42 -24.16
CA GLU A 12 -6.82 3.08 -25.48
C GLU A 12 -7.63 4.37 -25.61
N LYS A 13 -8.76 4.49 -24.87
CA LYS A 13 -9.65 5.65 -24.95
C LYS A 13 -9.10 6.88 -24.22
N THR A 14 -8.24 6.69 -23.23
CA THR A 14 -7.81 7.74 -22.27
C THR A 14 -6.33 8.04 -22.32
N ILE A 15 -5.49 7.03 -22.61
CA ILE A 15 -4.03 7.11 -22.55
C ILE A 15 -3.44 8.26 -23.36
N ALA A 16 -3.97 8.51 -24.56
CA ALA A 16 -3.47 9.60 -25.42
C ALA A 16 -3.57 10.96 -24.75
N LYS A 17 -4.72 11.26 -24.14
CA LYS A 17 -4.93 12.52 -23.44
C LYS A 17 -4.03 12.68 -22.24
N VAL A 18 -3.83 11.61 -21.46
CA VAL A 18 -2.98 11.61 -20.27
C VAL A 18 -1.54 11.89 -20.67
N ILE A 19 -1.00 11.21 -21.69
CA ILE A 19 0.36 11.42 -22.20
C ILE A 19 0.56 12.86 -22.69
N LEU A 20 -0.32 13.35 -23.57
CA LEU A 20 -0.17 14.69 -24.16
C LEU A 20 -0.21 15.83 -23.14
N ILE A 21 -0.96 15.63 -22.03
CA ILE A 21 -0.98 16.64 -20.96
C ILE A 21 0.28 16.49 -20.09
N ALA A 22 0.68 15.26 -19.72
CA ALA A 22 1.85 15.01 -18.89
C ALA A 22 3.14 15.55 -19.54
N GLN A 23 3.31 15.37 -20.85
CA GLN A 23 4.46 15.87 -21.63
C GLN A 23 4.71 17.38 -21.53
N ARG A 24 3.73 18.14 -21.09
CA ARG A 24 3.88 19.60 -20.87
C ARG A 24 4.63 19.93 -19.59
N TYR A 25 4.77 18.98 -18.69
CA TYR A 25 5.29 19.22 -17.32
C TYR A 25 6.46 18.32 -16.95
N VAL A 26 6.79 17.33 -17.80
CA VAL A 26 7.86 16.36 -17.54
C VAL A 26 8.81 16.24 -18.75
N ASP A 27 10.03 15.78 -18.49
CA ASP A 27 11.02 15.60 -19.55
C ASP A 27 10.78 14.30 -20.34
N VAL A 28 10.28 13.26 -19.66
CA VAL A 28 10.06 11.93 -20.26
C VAL A 28 8.78 11.33 -19.73
N VAL A 29 7.98 10.73 -20.61
CA VAL A 29 6.83 9.88 -20.25
C VAL A 29 7.20 8.43 -20.48
N VAL A 30 7.00 7.60 -19.46
CA VAL A 30 7.15 6.15 -19.49
C VAL A 30 5.78 5.51 -19.25
N VAL A 31 5.33 4.68 -20.15
CA VAL A 31 4.10 3.89 -19.99
C VAL A 31 4.49 2.44 -19.72
N CYS A 32 3.98 1.86 -18.65
CA CYS A 32 4.04 0.42 -18.44
C CYS A 32 2.70 -0.19 -18.86
N ASP A 33 2.71 -0.83 -20.02
CA ASP A 33 1.56 -1.58 -20.54
C ASP A 33 1.54 -2.97 -19.92
N ASP A 34 0.57 -3.21 -19.06
CA ASP A 34 0.41 -4.45 -18.29
C ASP A 34 -0.31 -5.55 -19.12
N GLY A 35 0.17 -5.78 -20.35
CA GLY A 35 -0.34 -6.81 -21.24
C GLY A 35 -1.71 -6.46 -21.85
N SER A 36 -1.92 -5.21 -22.28
CA SER A 36 -3.16 -4.79 -22.96
C SER A 36 -3.42 -5.55 -24.24
N LEU A 37 -4.70 -5.80 -24.53
CA LEU A 37 -5.19 -6.44 -25.75
C LEU A 37 -5.69 -5.42 -26.78
N ASP A 38 -5.80 -4.16 -26.40
CA ASP A 38 -6.24 -3.03 -27.23
C ASP A 38 -5.03 -2.22 -27.76
N LEU A 39 -5.29 -1.03 -28.29
CA LEU A 39 -4.27 -0.15 -28.86
C LEU A 39 -3.49 0.69 -27.85
N THR A 40 -3.61 0.42 -26.55
CA THR A 40 -2.97 1.23 -25.47
C THR A 40 -1.48 1.44 -25.71
N ALA A 41 -0.71 0.36 -25.90
CA ALA A 41 0.74 0.42 -26.11
C ALA A 41 1.13 1.14 -27.39
N ASP A 42 0.41 0.86 -28.49
CA ASP A 42 0.70 1.42 -29.79
C ASP A 42 0.44 2.94 -29.83
N ILE A 43 -0.63 3.39 -29.16
CA ILE A 43 -0.94 4.82 -29.00
C ILE A 43 0.16 5.50 -28.19
N ALA A 44 0.55 4.91 -27.06
CA ALA A 44 1.59 5.45 -26.19
C ALA A 44 2.93 5.61 -26.96
N GLN A 45 3.33 4.59 -27.71
CA GLN A 45 4.56 4.61 -28.49
C GLN A 45 4.54 5.67 -29.59
N ARG A 46 3.41 5.80 -30.31
CA ARG A 46 3.25 6.82 -31.37
C ARG A 46 3.28 8.25 -30.84
N LEU A 47 2.90 8.45 -29.57
CA LEU A 47 2.99 9.75 -28.90
C LEU A 47 4.37 10.04 -28.30
N GLY A 48 5.38 9.17 -28.56
CA GLY A 48 6.75 9.37 -28.13
C GLY A 48 7.01 8.97 -26.66
N ALA A 49 6.08 8.28 -26.00
CA ALA A 49 6.34 7.70 -24.71
C ALA A 49 7.29 6.48 -24.82
N ILE A 50 8.12 6.27 -23.81
CA ILE A 50 8.87 5.02 -23.66
C ILE A 50 7.89 3.96 -23.14
N VAL A 51 7.67 2.90 -23.89
CA VAL A 51 6.76 1.82 -23.51
C VAL A 51 7.53 0.63 -22.95
N ILE A 52 7.15 0.19 -21.75
CA ILE A 52 7.53 -1.09 -21.15
C ILE A 52 6.31 -2.00 -21.38
N ARG A 53 6.46 -3.08 -22.16
CA ARG A 53 5.36 -3.99 -22.45
C ARG A 53 5.55 -5.29 -21.67
N GLN A 54 4.57 -5.65 -20.85
CA GLN A 54 4.53 -6.94 -20.16
C GLN A 54 3.83 -7.99 -21.08
N GLU A 55 4.25 -9.25 -20.98
CA GLU A 55 3.70 -10.32 -21.82
C GLU A 55 2.25 -10.67 -21.47
N LYS A 56 1.86 -10.43 -20.22
CA LYS A 56 0.51 -10.66 -19.67
C LYS A 56 0.24 -9.68 -18.55
N ASN A 57 -1.02 -9.59 -18.12
CA ASN A 57 -1.38 -8.80 -16.95
C ASN A 57 -0.71 -9.38 -15.69
N MET A 58 0.25 -8.64 -15.15
CA MET A 58 1.02 -8.95 -13.93
C MET A 58 0.48 -8.23 -12.71
N GLY A 59 -0.37 -7.22 -12.91
CA GLY A 59 -0.98 -6.41 -11.87
C GLY A 59 -0.39 -5.02 -11.72
N TYR A 60 -1.18 -4.14 -11.10
CA TYR A 60 -0.85 -2.72 -10.92
C TYR A 60 0.50 -2.51 -10.23
N GLY A 61 0.80 -3.29 -9.19
CA GLY A 61 2.05 -3.21 -8.45
C GLY A 61 3.25 -3.58 -9.30
N ALA A 62 3.16 -4.64 -10.12
CA ALA A 62 4.21 -5.03 -11.04
C ALA A 62 4.49 -3.92 -12.07
N ALA A 63 3.46 -3.23 -12.55
CA ALA A 63 3.63 -2.07 -13.44
C ALA A 63 4.34 -0.92 -12.71
N ILE A 64 3.99 -0.63 -11.45
CA ILE A 64 4.68 0.39 -10.65
C ILE A 64 6.16 0.02 -10.40
N GLN A 65 6.47 -1.24 -10.09
CA GLN A 65 7.85 -1.72 -9.94
C GLN A 65 8.65 -1.47 -11.22
N ALA A 66 8.11 -1.84 -12.39
CA ALA A 66 8.76 -1.62 -13.69
C ALA A 66 9.01 -0.13 -13.97
N LEU A 67 8.09 0.75 -13.57
CA LEU A 67 8.25 2.19 -13.68
C LEU A 67 9.36 2.72 -12.76
N PHE A 68 9.46 2.25 -11.52
CA PHE A 68 10.56 2.58 -10.61
C PHE A 68 11.91 2.12 -11.14
N GLU A 69 12.01 0.88 -11.65
CA GLU A 69 13.24 0.39 -12.28
C GLU A 69 13.64 1.24 -13.49
N LYS A 70 12.67 1.61 -14.33
CA LYS A 70 12.94 2.45 -15.50
C LYS A 70 13.40 3.84 -15.10
N ALA A 71 12.79 4.43 -14.07
CA ALA A 71 13.19 5.73 -13.53
C ALA A 71 14.64 5.70 -13.00
N ARG A 72 15.05 4.62 -12.30
CA ARG A 72 16.44 4.41 -11.86
C ARG A 72 17.40 4.32 -13.05
N LYS A 73 17.06 3.52 -14.07
CA LYS A 73 17.87 3.35 -15.30
C LYS A 73 18.03 4.66 -16.08
N LEU A 74 17.04 5.54 -15.99
CA LEU A 74 17.06 6.87 -16.60
C LEU A 74 17.77 7.91 -15.71
N ASN A 75 18.22 7.56 -14.50
CA ASN A 75 18.75 8.50 -13.51
C ASN A 75 17.80 9.67 -13.21
N ALA A 76 16.49 9.38 -13.05
CA ALA A 76 15.47 10.37 -12.78
C ALA A 76 15.73 11.11 -11.45
N ASP A 77 15.59 12.43 -11.44
CA ASP A 77 15.61 13.23 -10.21
C ASP A 77 14.23 13.18 -9.51
N LEU A 78 13.19 13.01 -10.32
CA LEU A 78 11.82 12.94 -9.87
C LEU A 78 11.04 11.94 -10.71
N LEU A 79 10.33 11.00 -10.06
CA LEU A 79 9.34 10.14 -10.67
C LEU A 79 7.96 10.61 -10.24
N LEU A 80 7.07 10.80 -11.20
CA LEU A 80 5.66 11.05 -10.99
C LEU A 80 4.88 9.83 -11.46
N THR A 81 4.00 9.26 -10.65
CA THR A 81 3.04 8.23 -11.09
C THR A 81 1.66 8.84 -11.27
N LEU A 82 0.95 8.46 -12.32
CA LEU A 82 -0.45 8.84 -12.56
C LEU A 82 -1.15 7.73 -13.36
N ASP A 83 -2.44 7.52 -13.05
CA ASP A 83 -3.22 6.47 -13.69
C ASP A 83 -3.61 6.84 -15.13
N ALA A 84 -3.70 5.82 -16.01
CA ALA A 84 -4.01 6.00 -17.42
C ALA A 84 -5.49 6.30 -17.72
N ASP A 85 -6.39 6.11 -16.73
CA ASP A 85 -7.85 6.24 -16.87
C ASP A 85 -8.35 7.70 -17.01
N GLY A 86 -7.44 8.67 -16.83
CA GLY A 86 -7.74 10.08 -16.93
C GLY A 86 -8.62 10.66 -15.83
N GLN A 87 -8.80 9.93 -14.71
CA GLN A 87 -9.51 10.45 -13.53
C GLN A 87 -8.75 11.60 -12.88
N HIS A 88 -7.42 11.53 -12.82
CA HIS A 88 -6.58 12.61 -12.37
C HIS A 88 -6.27 13.61 -13.49
N ASP A 89 -6.39 14.89 -13.19
CA ASP A 89 -6.00 15.93 -14.16
C ASP A 89 -4.48 16.10 -14.12
N ALA A 90 -3.81 15.66 -15.18
CA ALA A 90 -2.35 15.82 -15.30
C ALA A 90 -1.90 17.30 -15.27
N LYS A 91 -2.81 18.28 -15.38
CA LYS A 91 -2.51 19.70 -15.16
C LYS A 91 -2.13 20.03 -13.70
N GLU A 92 -2.44 19.14 -12.77
CA GLU A 92 -2.08 19.30 -11.35
C GLU A 92 -0.67 18.79 -11.01
N ILE A 93 0.06 18.23 -11.99
CA ILE A 93 1.46 17.82 -11.84
C ILE A 93 2.31 18.90 -11.15
N PRO A 94 2.26 20.19 -11.52
CA PRO A 94 3.06 21.21 -10.83
C PRO A 94 2.82 21.31 -9.34
N LYS A 95 1.56 21.15 -8.89
CA LYS A 95 1.23 21.13 -7.45
C LYS A 95 1.86 19.94 -6.72
N LEU A 96 1.91 18.80 -7.41
CA LEU A 96 2.42 17.55 -6.82
C LEU A 96 3.95 17.57 -6.67
N ILE A 97 4.66 18.13 -7.63
CA ILE A 97 6.12 18.17 -7.62
C ILE A 97 6.69 19.31 -6.77
N GLN A 98 5.92 20.37 -6.54
CA GLN A 98 6.40 21.57 -5.84
C GLN A 98 7.00 21.28 -4.45
N PRO A 99 6.39 20.48 -3.55
CA PRO A 99 6.97 20.20 -2.24
C PRO A 99 8.31 19.45 -2.32
N ILE A 100 8.54 18.65 -3.38
CA ILE A 100 9.82 17.99 -3.62
C ILE A 100 10.88 19.01 -4.07
N LEU A 101 10.54 19.88 -5.00
CA LEU A 101 11.45 20.92 -5.50
C LEU A 101 11.86 21.89 -4.38
N GLU A 102 10.99 22.10 -3.41
CA GLU A 102 11.24 22.90 -2.22
C GLU A 102 11.96 22.12 -1.09
N ASN A 103 12.36 20.86 -1.32
CA ASN A 103 12.98 19.95 -0.34
C ASN A 103 12.15 19.76 0.96
N LYS A 104 10.83 19.87 0.86
CA LYS A 104 9.90 19.70 1.98
C LYS A 104 9.43 18.25 2.14
N ALA A 105 9.54 17.43 1.09
CA ALA A 105 9.09 16.05 1.06
C ALA A 105 9.96 15.17 0.17
N ASP A 106 10.06 13.88 0.53
CA ASP A 106 10.64 12.85 -0.33
C ASP A 106 9.56 12.21 -1.22
N ILE A 107 8.31 12.14 -0.70
CA ILE A 107 7.14 11.60 -1.39
C ILE A 107 5.96 12.56 -1.22
N VAL A 108 5.26 12.85 -2.31
CA VAL A 108 4.04 13.66 -2.31
C VAL A 108 2.89 12.85 -2.87
N ILE A 109 1.75 12.86 -2.19
CA ILE A 109 0.53 12.15 -2.58
C ILE A 109 -0.55 13.17 -2.91
N GLY A 110 -1.21 12.99 -4.05
CA GLY A 110 -2.40 13.74 -4.40
C GLY A 110 -3.60 13.22 -3.60
N SER A 111 -4.12 14.02 -2.66
CA SER A 111 -5.26 13.60 -1.84
C SER A 111 -6.57 14.20 -2.36
N ARG A 112 -7.55 13.33 -2.57
CA ARG A 112 -8.95 13.67 -2.94
C ARG A 112 -9.76 14.21 -1.76
N PHE A 113 -9.25 14.04 -0.53
CA PHE A 113 -9.99 14.29 0.71
C PHE A 113 -9.51 15.51 1.48
N LEU A 114 -8.45 16.18 1.05
CA LEU A 114 -7.98 17.44 1.63
C LEU A 114 -8.89 18.62 1.31
N GLN A 115 -9.78 18.50 0.32
CA GLN A 115 -10.76 19.55 0.02
C GLN A 115 -12.01 19.38 0.90
N PRO A 116 -12.60 20.48 1.43
CA PRO A 116 -13.72 20.42 2.38
C PRO A 116 -15.01 19.77 1.87
N LYS A 117 -15.15 19.57 0.56
CA LYS A 117 -16.38 19.07 -0.07
C LYS A 117 -16.55 17.55 -0.06
N ASN A 118 -15.52 16.78 0.27
CA ASN A 118 -15.57 15.31 0.18
C ASN A 118 -15.32 14.68 1.55
N GLY A 119 -16.40 14.41 2.29
CA GLY A 119 -16.34 13.68 3.56
C GLY A 119 -15.73 12.27 3.37
N MET A 120 -14.65 11.96 4.09
CA MET A 120 -14.02 10.65 4.05
C MET A 120 -14.93 9.58 4.68
N PRO A 121 -15.25 8.46 3.98
CA PRO A 121 -16.01 7.36 4.55
C PRO A 121 -15.34 6.77 5.79
N LEU A 122 -16.13 6.38 6.81
CA LEU A 122 -15.63 5.93 8.12
C LEU A 122 -14.66 4.74 8.03
N TYR A 123 -14.90 3.77 7.13
CA TYR A 123 -14.01 2.61 6.94
C TYR A 123 -12.63 3.01 6.41
N ARG A 124 -12.54 4.05 5.56
CA ARG A 124 -11.26 4.61 5.09
C ARG A 124 -10.51 5.33 6.22
N ARG A 125 -11.23 6.05 7.11
CA ARG A 125 -10.60 6.70 8.28
C ARG A 125 -9.90 5.69 9.19
N PHE A 126 -10.43 4.47 9.31
CA PHE A 126 -9.81 3.41 10.11
C PHE A 126 -8.51 2.91 9.44
N GLY A 127 -8.54 2.56 8.15
CA GLY A 127 -7.35 2.13 7.40
C GLY A 127 -6.24 3.18 7.42
N VAL A 128 -6.61 4.45 7.22
CA VAL A 128 -5.68 5.60 7.31
C VAL A 128 -5.08 5.73 8.71
N LYS A 129 -5.85 5.59 9.79
CA LYS A 129 -5.30 5.64 11.16
C LYS A 129 -4.29 4.54 11.42
N VAL A 130 -4.53 3.33 10.93
CA VAL A 130 -3.59 2.20 11.05
C VAL A 130 -2.30 2.50 10.28
N LEU A 131 -2.40 2.89 9.01
CA LEU A 131 -1.26 3.29 8.20
C LEU A 131 -0.49 4.47 8.82
N THR A 132 -1.19 5.49 9.29
CA THR A 132 -0.56 6.65 9.95
C THR A 132 0.20 6.24 11.21
N LYS A 133 -0.35 5.33 12.02
CA LYS A 133 0.33 4.86 13.23
C LYS A 133 1.61 4.07 12.90
N ILE A 134 1.61 3.34 11.79
CA ILE A 134 2.76 2.56 11.31
C ILE A 134 3.80 3.48 10.66
N THR A 135 3.35 4.49 9.90
CA THR A 135 4.22 5.50 9.28
C THR A 135 4.62 6.63 10.23
N SER A 136 4.12 6.67 11.48
CA SER A 136 4.48 7.69 12.48
C SER A 136 5.95 7.69 12.89
N GLY A 137 6.73 6.70 12.46
CA GLY A 137 8.19 6.73 12.47
C GLY A 137 8.78 7.68 11.42
N SER A 138 8.02 8.06 10.39
CA SER A 138 8.44 9.04 9.38
C SER A 138 8.31 10.46 9.94
N LYS A 139 9.28 11.31 9.64
CA LYS A 139 9.33 12.72 10.10
C LYS A 139 8.23 13.62 9.50
N GLY A 140 7.26 13.04 8.77
CA GLY A 140 6.13 13.76 8.18
C GLY A 140 5.09 14.13 9.23
N LYS A 141 4.84 15.43 9.39
CA LYS A 141 3.80 15.96 10.27
C LYS A 141 2.44 15.86 9.55
N GLY A 142 1.64 14.84 9.85
CA GLY A 142 0.24 14.81 9.39
C GLY A 142 -0.36 13.41 9.31
N VAL A 143 -1.68 13.34 9.49
CA VAL A 143 -2.48 12.14 9.21
C VAL A 143 -2.71 12.09 7.70
N LEU A 144 -2.16 11.09 7.02
CA LEU A 144 -2.43 10.86 5.60
C LEU A 144 -3.94 10.64 5.39
N THR A 145 -4.50 11.29 4.37
CA THR A 145 -5.94 11.23 4.09
C THR A 145 -6.28 10.34 2.89
N ASP A 146 -5.34 10.12 1.96
CA ASP A 146 -5.56 9.30 0.76
C ASP A 146 -4.37 8.38 0.44
N ALA A 147 -4.20 7.36 1.26
CA ALA A 147 -3.12 6.38 1.14
C ALA A 147 -3.17 5.50 -0.13
N GLN A 148 -4.29 5.50 -0.87
CA GLN A 148 -4.49 4.67 -2.05
C GLN A 148 -4.46 5.44 -3.38
N CYS A 149 -4.25 6.75 -3.34
CA CYS A 149 -4.15 7.53 -4.56
C CYS A 149 -2.90 7.12 -5.36
N GLY A 150 -3.06 6.82 -6.65
CA GLY A 150 -1.97 6.50 -7.58
C GLY A 150 -1.20 7.72 -8.08
N PHE A 151 -1.77 8.93 -7.91
CA PHE A 151 -1.14 10.18 -8.32
C PHE A 151 -0.14 10.66 -7.28
N ARG A 152 1.13 10.32 -7.48
CA ARG A 152 2.22 10.53 -6.51
C ARG A 152 3.47 11.07 -7.18
N ALA A 153 4.30 11.78 -6.42
CA ALA A 153 5.63 12.18 -6.84
C ALA A 153 6.68 11.67 -5.84
N TYR A 154 7.84 11.29 -6.34
CA TYR A 154 8.96 10.72 -5.60
C TYR A 154 10.24 11.43 -5.99
N ASN A 155 11.04 11.87 -5.02
CA ASN A 155 12.37 12.39 -5.29
C ASN A 155 13.37 11.26 -5.57
N ARG A 156 14.59 11.60 -5.98
CA ARG A 156 15.67 10.63 -6.25
C ARG A 156 15.92 9.70 -5.07
N LYS A 157 15.97 10.22 -3.86
CA LYS A 157 16.19 9.41 -2.65
C LYS A 157 15.09 8.34 -2.48
N ALA A 158 13.83 8.70 -2.70
CA ALA A 158 12.72 7.75 -2.65
C ALA A 158 12.80 6.72 -3.79
N ILE A 159 13.12 7.15 -5.02
CA ILE A 159 13.29 6.27 -6.18
C ILE A 159 14.37 5.20 -5.92
N GLU A 160 15.50 5.59 -5.35
CA GLU A 160 16.64 4.70 -5.12
C GLU A 160 16.44 3.76 -3.92
N SER A 161 15.78 4.24 -2.85
CA SER A 161 15.65 3.49 -1.60
C SER A 161 14.42 2.58 -1.53
N LEU A 162 13.36 2.87 -2.30
CA LEU A 162 12.14 2.05 -2.30
C LEU A 162 12.31 0.84 -3.23
N VAL A 163 12.46 -0.33 -2.66
CA VAL A 163 12.36 -1.63 -3.36
C VAL A 163 10.95 -2.15 -3.13
N LEU A 164 10.17 -2.34 -4.18
CA LEU A 164 8.77 -2.77 -4.12
C LEU A 164 8.67 -4.24 -4.54
N ASP A 165 7.84 -5.02 -3.83
CA ASP A 165 7.71 -6.46 -4.02
C ASP A 165 6.23 -6.87 -4.26
N GLU A 166 5.27 -5.96 -4.02
CA GLU A 166 3.85 -6.24 -4.14
C GLU A 166 3.37 -6.04 -5.59
N ASP A 167 2.88 -7.09 -6.22
CA ASP A 167 2.42 -7.05 -7.62
C ASP A 167 1.00 -6.49 -7.78
N GLY A 168 0.20 -6.49 -6.72
CA GLY A 168 -1.20 -6.07 -6.74
C GLY A 168 -1.42 -4.62 -6.31
N MET A 169 -2.68 -4.32 -5.98
CA MET A 169 -3.12 -2.99 -5.53
C MET A 169 -2.55 -2.59 -4.16
N GLY A 170 -1.97 -3.55 -3.44
CA GLY A 170 -1.32 -3.34 -2.15
C GLY A 170 -0.04 -2.51 -2.22
N VAL A 171 0.56 -2.35 -3.40
CA VAL A 171 1.77 -1.54 -3.61
C VAL A 171 1.65 -0.12 -3.06
N SER A 172 0.45 0.45 -3.11
CA SER A 172 0.18 1.78 -2.54
C SER A 172 0.41 1.84 -1.03
N ALA A 173 0.05 0.78 -0.30
CA ALA A 173 0.31 0.65 1.13
C ALA A 173 1.77 0.28 1.41
N GLU A 174 2.35 -0.60 0.60
CA GLU A 174 3.75 -0.98 0.69
C GLU A 174 4.70 0.22 0.61
N VAL A 175 4.49 1.11 -0.38
CA VAL A 175 5.26 2.36 -0.51
C VAL A 175 5.27 3.15 0.79
N LEU A 176 4.11 3.30 1.44
CA LEU A 176 3.98 4.08 2.68
C LEU A 176 4.66 3.41 3.87
N LEU A 177 4.53 2.08 3.99
CA LEU A 177 5.17 1.30 5.04
C LEU A 177 6.70 1.36 4.91
N LYS A 178 7.22 1.10 3.70
CA LYS A 178 8.66 1.19 3.42
C LYS A 178 9.19 2.62 3.56
N ALA A 179 8.42 3.64 3.14
CA ALA A 179 8.78 5.05 3.37
C ALA A 179 8.91 5.36 4.86
N GLY A 180 7.99 4.87 5.70
CA GLY A 180 8.06 5.01 7.15
C GLY A 180 9.31 4.36 7.74
N ALA A 181 9.60 3.12 7.35
CA ALA A 181 10.77 2.37 7.83
C ALA A 181 12.10 3.03 7.42
N LEU A 182 12.14 3.65 6.23
CA LEU A 182 13.31 4.36 5.69
C LEU A 182 13.42 5.82 6.19
N GLY A 183 12.46 6.31 6.98
CA GLY A 183 12.45 7.69 7.47
C GLY A 183 12.27 8.74 6.36
N LEU A 184 11.59 8.38 5.26
CA LEU A 184 11.26 9.30 4.19
C LEU A 184 10.13 10.25 4.63
N VAL A 185 10.23 11.51 4.21
CA VAL A 185 9.21 12.53 4.49
C VAL A 185 8.08 12.41 3.48
N VAL A 186 6.88 12.07 3.96
CA VAL A 186 5.67 11.96 3.13
C VAL A 186 4.74 13.13 3.41
N THR A 187 4.20 13.76 2.38
CA THR A 187 3.19 14.82 2.51
C THR A 187 2.07 14.63 1.49
N GLU A 188 0.96 15.36 1.68
CA GLU A 188 -0.18 15.34 0.77
C GLU A 188 -0.47 16.74 0.22
N VAL A 189 -0.93 16.78 -1.02
CA VAL A 189 -1.47 17.99 -1.65
C VAL A 189 -2.89 17.73 -2.16
N PRO A 190 -3.80 18.71 -2.11
CA PRO A 190 -5.16 18.52 -2.61
C PRO A 190 -5.17 18.40 -4.13
N VAL A 191 -5.84 17.35 -4.65
CA VAL A 191 -6.05 17.13 -6.08
C VAL A 191 -7.52 16.91 -6.40
N GLU A 192 -7.92 17.32 -7.60
CA GLU A 192 -9.27 17.08 -8.11
C GLU A 192 -9.34 15.77 -8.89
N VAL A 193 -10.43 15.02 -8.68
CA VAL A 193 -10.71 13.79 -9.43
C VAL A 193 -12.01 13.95 -10.19
N ARG A 194 -11.97 13.61 -11.47
CA ARG A 194 -13.12 13.67 -12.37
C ARG A 194 -13.77 12.29 -12.45
N TYR A 195 -14.97 12.15 -11.88
CA TYR A 195 -15.75 10.92 -11.95
C TYR A 195 -16.78 10.89 -13.08
N LYS A 196 -17.07 12.04 -13.72
CA LYS A 196 -18.12 12.13 -14.76
C LYS A 196 -17.55 11.82 -16.14
N GLY A 197 -18.18 10.86 -16.83
CA GLY A 197 -17.92 10.57 -18.25
C GLY A 197 -16.79 9.58 -18.52
N LEU A 198 -16.24 8.92 -17.50
CA LEU A 198 -15.26 7.85 -17.62
C LEU A 198 -15.96 6.52 -17.26
N GLU A 199 -15.84 5.51 -18.12
CA GLU A 199 -16.23 4.15 -17.76
C GLU A 199 -15.32 3.70 -16.63
N THR A 200 -15.85 3.67 -15.40
CA THR A 200 -15.09 3.27 -14.21
C THR A 200 -14.74 1.79 -14.27
N SER A 201 -13.51 1.47 -13.85
CA SER A 201 -12.91 0.15 -13.89
C SER A 201 -13.85 -0.99 -13.47
N THR A 202 -13.73 -2.12 -14.14
CA THR A 202 -14.47 -3.38 -14.02
C THR A 202 -14.23 -4.13 -12.69
N HIS A 203 -13.52 -3.56 -11.71
CA HIS A 203 -13.24 -4.23 -10.44
C HIS A 203 -14.40 -4.10 -9.44
N ASN A 204 -14.84 -5.25 -8.92
CA ASN A 204 -15.85 -5.32 -7.88
C ASN A 204 -15.32 -4.60 -6.60
N PRO A 205 -15.96 -3.50 -6.13
CA PRO A 205 -15.43 -2.67 -5.04
C PRO A 205 -15.22 -3.44 -3.72
N LEU A 206 -16.01 -4.47 -3.48
CA LEU A 206 -15.90 -5.34 -2.29
C LEU A 206 -14.64 -6.22 -2.36
N LYS A 207 -14.38 -6.85 -3.50
CA LYS A 207 -13.20 -7.68 -3.70
C LYS A 207 -11.92 -6.85 -3.59
N HIS A 208 -11.91 -5.69 -4.25
CA HIS A 208 -10.81 -4.74 -4.18
C HIS A 208 -10.54 -4.25 -2.74
N GLY A 209 -11.59 -3.95 -1.96
CA GLY A 209 -11.43 -3.55 -0.56
C GLY A 209 -10.84 -4.66 0.31
N LEU A 210 -11.25 -5.92 0.09
CA LEU A 210 -10.72 -7.08 0.83
C LEU A 210 -9.25 -7.36 0.45
N ASP A 211 -8.88 -7.25 -0.82
CA ASP A 211 -7.51 -7.44 -1.29
C ASP A 211 -6.56 -6.42 -0.66
N VAL A 212 -6.96 -5.15 -0.63
CA VAL A 212 -6.18 -4.09 0.03
C VAL A 212 -6.04 -4.33 1.53
N ILE A 213 -7.12 -4.71 2.22
CA ILE A 213 -7.08 -5.01 3.66
C ILE A 213 -6.16 -6.20 3.94
N SER A 214 -6.27 -7.28 3.15
CA SER A 214 -5.43 -8.47 3.32
C SER A 214 -3.95 -8.15 3.12
N THR A 215 -3.63 -7.34 2.10
CA THR A 215 -2.26 -6.90 1.85
C THR A 215 -1.72 -6.02 2.98
N ILE A 216 -2.53 -5.08 3.49
CA ILE A 216 -2.13 -4.26 4.64
C ILE A 216 -1.84 -5.14 5.86
N ILE A 217 -2.71 -6.11 6.17
CA ILE A 217 -2.51 -7.03 7.29
C ILE A 217 -1.22 -7.84 7.08
N ARG A 218 -1.01 -8.37 5.88
CA ARG A 218 0.18 -9.14 5.55
C ARG A 218 1.45 -8.30 5.73
N LEU A 219 1.53 -7.12 5.12
CA LEU A 219 2.68 -6.24 5.20
C LEU A 219 2.99 -5.80 6.65
N VAL A 220 1.95 -5.48 7.42
CA VAL A 220 2.08 -5.09 8.82
C VAL A 220 2.59 -6.24 9.69
N VAL A 221 2.11 -7.46 9.45
CA VAL A 221 2.56 -8.67 10.15
C VAL A 221 3.99 -9.01 9.75
N GLU A 222 4.36 -8.85 8.48
CA GLU A 222 5.72 -9.07 7.99
C GLU A 222 6.71 -8.05 8.56
N GLU A 223 6.33 -6.78 8.75
CA GLU A 223 7.23 -5.76 9.31
C GLU A 223 7.47 -5.93 10.82
N GLN A 224 6.43 -6.27 11.59
CA GLN A 224 6.50 -6.36 13.06
C GLN A 224 5.73 -7.58 13.60
N PRO A 225 6.15 -8.81 13.30
CA PRO A 225 5.41 -10.02 13.66
C PRO A 225 5.25 -10.20 15.17
N LEU A 226 6.24 -9.80 15.96
CA LEU A 226 6.17 -9.90 17.43
C LEU A 226 5.10 -8.97 18.03
N THR A 227 4.87 -7.81 17.43
CA THR A 227 3.87 -6.86 17.90
C THR A 227 2.46 -7.31 17.50
N TYR A 228 2.25 -7.70 16.25
CA TYR A 228 0.91 -7.95 15.71
C TYR A 228 0.41 -9.39 15.90
N LEU A 229 1.32 -10.35 16.06
CA LEU A 229 0.97 -11.73 16.40
C LEU A 229 1.36 -12.07 17.84
N GLY A 230 2.53 -11.61 18.32
CA GLY A 230 3.02 -11.95 19.64
C GLY A 230 2.15 -11.37 20.77
N ILE A 231 1.79 -10.08 20.73
CA ILE A 231 0.95 -9.45 21.77
C ILE A 231 -0.43 -10.11 21.86
N PRO A 232 -1.21 -10.30 20.76
CA PRO A 232 -2.46 -11.04 20.82
C PRO A 232 -2.26 -12.48 21.30
N GLY A 233 -1.17 -13.14 20.92
CA GLY A 233 -0.84 -14.48 21.38
C GLY A 233 -0.67 -14.57 22.90
N VAL A 234 0.06 -13.62 23.49
CA VAL A 234 0.22 -13.52 24.96
C VAL A 234 -1.12 -13.22 25.65
N ALA A 235 -1.94 -12.34 25.08
CA ALA A 235 -3.28 -12.04 25.63
C ALA A 235 -4.20 -13.27 25.60
N LEU A 236 -4.22 -14.03 24.49
CA LEU A 236 -4.99 -15.27 24.37
C LEU A 236 -4.49 -16.34 25.37
N LEU A 237 -3.20 -16.45 25.55
CA LEU A 237 -2.61 -17.38 26.52
C LEU A 237 -3.00 -17.02 27.94
N GLY A 238 -3.00 -15.71 28.28
CA GLY A 238 -3.51 -15.21 29.53
C GLY A 238 -4.99 -15.53 29.77
N LEU A 239 -5.83 -15.37 28.75
CA LEU A 239 -7.24 -15.78 28.78
C LEU A 239 -7.39 -17.30 29.00
N GLY A 240 -6.60 -18.11 28.29
CA GLY A 240 -6.55 -19.55 28.48
C GLY A 240 -6.22 -19.95 29.92
N MET A 241 -5.22 -19.32 30.52
CA MET A 241 -4.85 -19.54 31.93
C MET A 241 -5.99 -19.10 32.88
N PHE A 242 -6.62 -17.95 32.62
CA PHE A 242 -7.73 -17.47 33.41
C PHE A 242 -8.91 -18.46 33.39
N PHE A 243 -9.33 -18.92 32.22
CA PHE A 243 -10.39 -19.92 32.09
C PHE A 243 -9.99 -21.27 32.70
N GLY A 244 -8.72 -21.64 32.66
CA GLY A 244 -8.20 -22.85 33.30
C GLY A 244 -8.33 -22.80 34.84
N LEU A 245 -7.92 -21.69 35.45
CA LEU A 245 -8.09 -21.47 36.89
C LEU A 245 -9.59 -21.42 37.28
N TRP A 246 -10.40 -20.77 36.46
CA TRP A 246 -11.85 -20.72 36.68
C TRP A 246 -12.50 -22.10 36.55
N THR A 247 -12.06 -22.95 35.66
CA THR A 247 -12.50 -24.35 35.56
C THR A 247 -12.24 -25.11 36.85
N LEU A 248 -11.04 -24.96 37.44
CA LEU A 248 -10.71 -25.57 38.72
C LEU A 248 -11.65 -25.10 39.85
N GLN A 249 -11.93 -23.79 39.92
CA GLN A 249 -12.84 -23.25 40.91
C GLN A 249 -14.26 -23.82 40.75
N LEU A 250 -14.81 -23.87 39.53
CA LEU A 250 -16.11 -24.43 39.25
C LEU A 250 -16.18 -25.91 39.61
N TYR A 251 -15.12 -26.67 39.35
CA TYR A 251 -15.04 -28.07 39.74
C TYR A 251 -15.14 -28.29 41.23
N TYR A 252 -14.49 -27.46 42.04
CA TYR A 252 -14.57 -27.54 43.51
C TYR A 252 -15.88 -27.04 44.09
N THR A 253 -16.60 -26.14 43.40
CA THR A 253 -17.93 -25.64 43.84
C THR A 253 -19.09 -26.52 43.42
N SER A 254 -18.84 -27.69 42.81
CA SER A 254 -19.86 -28.67 42.38
C SER A 254 -20.89 -28.11 41.39
N GLU A 255 -20.47 -27.19 40.53
CA GLU A 255 -21.29 -26.67 39.44
C GLU A 255 -21.68 -27.77 38.43
N PRO A 256 -22.75 -27.58 37.63
CA PRO A 256 -23.15 -28.57 36.62
C PRO A 256 -22.00 -28.94 35.68
N HIS A 257 -21.77 -30.24 35.51
CA HIS A 257 -20.62 -30.74 34.69
C HIS A 257 -20.55 -30.16 33.29
N GLN A 258 -21.70 -29.80 32.71
CA GLN A 258 -21.76 -29.21 31.37
C GLN A 258 -21.12 -27.81 31.32
N ILE A 259 -21.31 -27.00 32.37
CA ILE A 259 -20.67 -25.66 32.47
C ILE A 259 -19.16 -25.80 32.65
N VAL A 260 -18.74 -26.69 33.56
CA VAL A 260 -17.32 -26.97 33.79
C VAL A 260 -16.61 -27.43 32.50
N THR A 261 -17.25 -28.34 31.76
CA THR A 261 -16.71 -28.86 30.49
C THR A 261 -16.59 -27.75 29.46
N ASN A 262 -17.58 -26.88 29.29
CA ASN A 262 -17.52 -25.79 28.32
C ASN A 262 -16.42 -24.76 28.64
N VAL A 263 -16.25 -24.42 29.91
CA VAL A 263 -15.18 -23.50 30.35
C VAL A 263 -13.81 -24.13 30.17
N ALA A 264 -13.66 -25.44 30.46
CA ALA A 264 -12.42 -26.18 30.21
C ALA A 264 -12.05 -26.21 28.72
N LEU A 265 -13.03 -26.48 27.84
CA LEU A 265 -12.80 -26.45 26.39
C LEU A 265 -12.39 -25.06 25.92
N ALA A 266 -13.01 -24.00 26.44
CA ALA A 266 -12.61 -22.63 26.14
C ALA A 266 -11.16 -22.35 26.59
N SER A 267 -10.77 -22.80 27.79
CA SER A 267 -9.40 -22.69 28.30
C SER A 267 -8.38 -23.33 27.33
N VAL A 268 -8.65 -24.57 26.93
CA VAL A 268 -7.77 -25.30 26.00
C VAL A 268 -7.69 -24.57 24.65
N ALA A 269 -8.82 -24.14 24.10
CA ALA A 269 -8.87 -23.42 22.83
C ALA A 269 -8.06 -22.13 22.86
N PHE A 270 -8.22 -21.29 23.88
CA PHE A 270 -7.47 -20.03 24.00
C PHE A 270 -5.98 -20.28 24.24
N THR A 271 -5.63 -21.31 25.02
CA THR A 271 -4.22 -21.67 25.26
C THR A 271 -3.55 -22.11 23.97
N LEU A 272 -4.17 -23.03 23.21
CA LEU A 272 -3.63 -23.54 21.94
C LEU A 272 -3.50 -22.41 20.89
N LEU A 273 -4.53 -21.57 20.77
CA LEU A 273 -4.50 -20.42 19.87
C LEU A 273 -3.39 -19.45 20.27
N GLY A 274 -3.27 -19.12 21.57
CA GLY A 274 -2.22 -18.24 22.07
C GLY A 274 -0.82 -18.77 21.78
N MET A 275 -0.58 -20.06 22.03
CA MET A 275 0.70 -20.71 21.70
C MET A 275 1.00 -20.69 20.20
N PHE A 276 -0.01 -20.96 19.36
CA PHE A 276 0.13 -20.91 17.90
C PHE A 276 0.53 -19.51 17.41
N PHE A 277 -0.14 -18.48 17.91
CA PHE A 277 0.17 -17.08 17.56
C PHE A 277 1.58 -16.68 17.97
N ILE A 278 2.02 -17.05 19.19
CA ILE A 278 3.37 -16.75 19.69
C ILE A 278 4.42 -17.50 18.85
N PHE A 279 4.20 -18.79 18.59
CA PHE A 279 5.12 -19.59 17.78
C PHE A 279 5.27 -19.03 16.37
N THR A 280 4.15 -18.67 15.73
CA THR A 280 4.15 -18.04 14.40
C THR A 280 4.88 -16.70 14.41
N ALA A 281 4.66 -15.87 15.44
CA ALA A 281 5.34 -14.59 15.59
C ALA A 281 6.87 -14.73 15.68
N ILE A 282 7.33 -15.67 16.50
CA ILE A 282 8.78 -15.93 16.70
C ILE A 282 9.41 -16.50 15.42
N THR A 283 8.74 -17.45 14.79
CA THR A 283 9.22 -18.07 13.55
C THR A 283 9.36 -17.06 12.43
N LEU A 284 8.32 -16.25 12.21
CA LEU A 284 8.33 -15.20 11.18
C LEU A 284 9.42 -14.15 11.47
N TYR A 285 9.56 -13.73 12.73
CA TYR A 285 10.63 -12.82 13.14
C TYR A 285 12.03 -13.39 12.86
N ALA A 286 12.25 -14.68 13.16
CA ALA A 286 13.53 -15.33 12.92
C ALA A 286 13.87 -15.41 11.43
N ILE A 287 12.89 -15.76 10.58
CA ILE A 287 13.03 -15.81 9.12
C ILE A 287 13.38 -14.43 8.57
N LEU A 288 12.61 -13.40 8.90
CA LEU A 288 12.84 -12.04 8.43
C LEU A 288 14.21 -11.50 8.86
N ARG A 289 14.64 -11.81 10.06
CA ARG A 289 15.97 -11.45 10.55
C ARG A 289 17.10 -12.16 9.81
N ALA A 290 16.90 -13.44 9.47
CA ALA A 290 17.87 -14.20 8.67
C ALA A 290 17.99 -13.65 7.24
N MET A 291 16.86 -13.32 6.59
CA MET A 291 16.82 -12.72 5.26
C MET A 291 17.52 -11.35 5.23
N LYS A 292 17.25 -10.47 6.21
CA LYS A 292 17.94 -9.15 6.31
C LYS A 292 19.46 -9.30 6.50
N ARG A 293 19.93 -10.33 7.17
CA ARG A 293 21.37 -10.60 7.31
C ARG A 293 21.99 -11.11 6.00
N ALA A 294 21.28 -11.94 5.26
CA ALA A 294 21.75 -12.47 3.98
C ALA A 294 21.82 -11.39 2.88
N SER A 295 20.94 -10.37 2.94
CA SER A 295 20.92 -9.25 2.00
C SER A 295 22.01 -8.19 2.29
N ASN A 296 22.58 -8.17 3.49
CA ASN A 296 23.62 -7.21 3.89
C ASN A 296 25.05 -7.76 3.78
N ASN A 297 25.19 -9.02 3.36
CA ASN A 297 26.46 -9.67 3.00
C ASN A 297 26.57 -9.84 1.48
#